data_cc143a4c7a5f2f242795e785ca9a335b
#
_entry.id   cc143a4c7a5f2f242795e785ca9a335b
#
_cell.length_a   1.000
_cell.length_b   1.000
_cell.length_c   1.000
_cell.angle_alpha   90.00
_cell.angle_beta   90.00
_cell.angle_gamma   90.00
#
_symmetry.space_group_name_H-M   'P 1'
#
loop_
_entity.id
_entity.type
_entity.pdbx_description
1 polymer ?
#
loop_
_entity_poly.entity_id
_entity_poly.type
_entity_poly.pdbx_seq_one_letter_code
_entity_poly.pdbx_strand_id
1 'polypeptide(L)'
;MASSTHDWRRVSPAQSGDPAAAKLIARATEHLGQTPHPLPRLHTEGTLPHQGIYDESVVAARDFPVMRDAALAWRLTRDKRFAEQVDTFLHAWVGTYVPSFNPIDETKFDALIQAYTLARDGLTPGTREETQRFLRTLAEGYIGRTDAARQPLSHTWINNWQSHRIKLMAMSAAALGDRALIEQTHRLFLQQLANNVRPDGSVEDFEDRDALHYVVYDLEPLTMAAIAVQPFGQHWLRERASNGATLAAAIDWLTPYADGSRTHEEYVHSHVAFDKKRADAGLPGFSGLWEPKSAGTLYWQAARLDPNYRPLAERLAATAPDWLALCAAR
;
A
#
# COMPACT_ATOMS: atom_id res chain seq x y z
N MET A 1 -29.54 -1.66 11.96
CA MET A 1 -28.81 -2.17 10.77
C MET A 1 -27.35 -2.27 11.19
N ALA A 2 -26.82 -3.48 11.35
CA ALA A 2 -25.44 -3.67 11.79
C ALA A 2 -24.51 -3.32 10.63
N SER A 3 -23.71 -2.26 10.81
CA SER A 3 -22.62 -1.89 9.91
C SER A 3 -21.64 -3.08 9.85
N SER A 4 -21.53 -3.74 8.69
CA SER A 4 -20.53 -4.77 8.47
C SER A 4 -19.16 -4.11 8.40
N THR A 5 -18.48 -4.04 9.53
CA THR A 5 -17.09 -3.59 9.57
C THR A 5 -16.22 -4.61 8.85
N HIS A 6 -15.71 -4.21 7.70
CA HIS A 6 -14.74 -5.01 6.94
C HIS A 6 -13.41 -5.04 7.70
N ASP A 7 -13.16 -6.12 8.41
CA ASP A 7 -11.90 -6.30 9.12
C ASP A 7 -10.92 -7.11 8.25
N TRP A 8 -10.01 -6.43 7.54
CA TRP A 8 -8.96 -7.07 6.76
C TRP A 8 -8.06 -8.00 7.59
N ARG A 9 -8.10 -7.90 8.93
CA ARG A 9 -7.40 -8.78 9.87
C ARG A 9 -8.08 -10.15 10.02
N ARG A 10 -9.29 -10.32 9.45
CA ARG A 10 -10.08 -11.55 9.58
C ARG A 10 -10.20 -12.24 8.23
N VAL A 11 -9.47 -13.34 8.08
CA VAL A 11 -9.68 -14.33 7.01
C VAL A 11 -10.66 -15.36 7.52
N SER A 12 -11.73 -15.61 6.77
CA SER A 12 -12.71 -16.61 7.15
C SER A 12 -12.20 -18.04 6.86
N PRO A 13 -12.23 -18.98 7.83
CA PRO A 13 -11.92 -20.38 7.55
C PRO A 13 -12.84 -21.04 6.51
N ALA A 14 -14.04 -20.50 6.29
CA ALA A 14 -14.97 -20.98 5.26
C ALA A 14 -14.47 -20.81 3.82
N GLN A 15 -13.37 -20.08 3.60
CA GLN A 15 -12.74 -19.88 2.30
C GLN A 15 -11.76 -21.00 1.90
N SER A 16 -11.59 -22.04 2.73
CA SER A 16 -10.68 -23.16 2.43
C SER A 16 -11.03 -23.95 1.17
N GLY A 17 -12.27 -23.85 0.66
CA GLY A 17 -12.71 -24.42 -0.62
C GLY A 17 -12.62 -23.47 -1.81
N ASP A 18 -12.18 -22.22 -1.61
CA ASP A 18 -12.03 -21.22 -2.66
C ASP A 18 -10.77 -21.53 -3.50
N PRO A 19 -10.88 -21.58 -4.86
CA PRO A 19 -9.72 -21.77 -5.73
C PRO A 19 -8.60 -20.73 -5.50
N ALA A 20 -8.93 -19.49 -5.15
CA ALA A 20 -7.95 -18.47 -4.83
C ALA A 20 -7.19 -18.81 -3.54
N ALA A 21 -7.88 -19.32 -2.52
CA ALA A 21 -7.26 -19.79 -1.28
C ALA A 21 -6.33 -20.98 -1.54
N ALA A 22 -6.76 -21.95 -2.35
CA ALA A 22 -5.94 -23.10 -2.72
C ALA A 22 -4.66 -22.68 -3.45
N LYS A 23 -4.77 -21.77 -4.41
CA LYS A 23 -3.64 -21.21 -5.14
C LYS A 23 -2.66 -20.46 -4.22
N LEU A 24 -3.19 -19.66 -3.29
CA LEU A 24 -2.36 -18.94 -2.31
C LEU A 24 -1.62 -19.91 -1.38
N ILE A 25 -2.30 -20.91 -0.85
CA ILE A 25 -1.69 -21.93 0.03
C ILE A 25 -0.60 -22.71 -0.71
N ALA A 26 -0.82 -23.07 -1.98
CA ALA A 26 0.20 -23.75 -2.79
C ALA A 26 1.46 -22.85 -2.95
N ARG A 27 1.28 -21.60 -3.33
CA ARG A 27 2.37 -20.61 -3.46
C ARG A 27 3.11 -20.39 -2.13
N ALA A 28 2.38 -20.24 -1.02
CA ALA A 28 3.00 -20.11 0.29
C ALA A 28 3.77 -21.39 0.70
N THR A 29 3.30 -22.57 0.29
CA THR A 29 3.97 -23.85 0.55
C THR A 29 5.30 -23.97 -0.21
N GLU A 30 5.37 -23.47 -1.44
CA GLU A 30 6.60 -23.44 -2.25
C GLU A 30 7.72 -22.64 -1.59
N HIS A 31 7.35 -21.67 -0.74
CA HIS A 31 8.31 -20.80 -0.03
C HIS A 31 8.59 -21.23 1.42
N LEU A 32 7.99 -22.34 1.91
CA LEU A 32 8.26 -22.84 3.27
C LEU A 32 9.74 -23.19 3.43
N GLY A 33 10.35 -22.71 4.53
CA GLY A 33 11.75 -22.94 4.84
C GLY A 33 12.72 -22.01 4.08
N GLN A 34 12.21 -21.08 3.27
CA GLN A 34 13.06 -20.04 2.67
C GLN A 34 13.71 -19.18 3.75
N THR A 35 14.98 -18.83 3.55
CA THR A 35 15.71 -17.91 4.43
C THR A 35 15.37 -16.47 4.05
N PRO A 36 15.07 -15.58 5.02
CA PRO A 36 14.87 -14.16 4.74
C PRO A 36 16.19 -13.48 4.32
N HIS A 37 16.07 -12.41 3.52
CA HIS A 37 17.20 -11.63 3.00
C HIS A 37 17.12 -10.17 3.46
N PRO A 38 17.07 -9.88 4.78
CA PRO A 38 16.93 -8.51 5.24
C PRO A 38 18.20 -7.70 4.93
N LEU A 39 17.99 -6.43 4.58
CA LEU A 39 19.06 -5.45 4.44
C LEU A 39 18.89 -4.37 5.51
N PRO A 40 19.99 -3.74 5.98
CA PRO A 40 19.91 -2.63 6.90
C PRO A 40 19.26 -1.39 6.28
N ARG A 41 19.23 -1.31 4.94
CA ARG A 41 18.60 -0.26 4.17
C ARG A 41 18.13 -0.81 2.81
N LEU A 42 16.97 -0.36 2.36
CA LEU A 42 16.51 -0.48 0.96
C LEU A 42 16.76 0.85 0.25
N HIS A 43 17.09 0.80 -1.05
CA HIS A 43 17.17 2.00 -1.87
C HIS A 43 16.94 1.66 -3.35
N THR A 44 15.80 2.14 -3.86
CA THR A 44 15.41 2.05 -5.28
C THR A 44 14.96 3.41 -5.81
N GLU A 45 14.61 4.32 -4.91
CA GLU A 45 14.14 5.67 -5.24
C GLU A 45 15.24 6.46 -5.95
N GLY A 46 14.87 7.16 -7.05
CA GLY A 46 15.81 8.01 -7.80
C GLY A 46 16.98 7.27 -8.48
N THR A 47 16.97 5.93 -8.49
CA THR A 47 18.01 5.10 -9.11
C THR A 47 17.47 4.25 -10.24
N LEU A 48 18.32 3.88 -11.19
CA LEU A 48 18.01 2.91 -12.24
C LEU A 48 18.50 1.51 -11.85
N PRO A 49 17.98 0.44 -12.49
CA PRO A 49 18.53 -0.91 -12.33
C PRO A 49 20.06 -0.92 -12.47
N HIS A 50 20.73 -1.75 -11.67
CA HIS A 50 22.18 -1.90 -11.59
C HIS A 50 22.95 -0.70 -11.03
N GLN A 51 22.27 0.23 -10.34
CA GLN A 51 22.90 1.36 -9.67
C GLN A 51 22.82 1.23 -8.14
N GLY A 52 23.94 1.49 -7.47
CA GLY A 52 24.03 1.40 -6.00
C GLY A 52 23.57 0.03 -5.48
N ILE A 53 22.67 0.03 -4.51
CA ILE A 53 22.07 -1.17 -3.92
C ILE A 53 20.67 -1.48 -4.50
N TYR A 54 20.37 -0.99 -5.71
CA TYR A 54 19.05 -1.18 -6.33
C TYR A 54 18.68 -2.66 -6.46
N ASP A 55 19.57 -3.45 -7.07
CA ASP A 55 19.29 -4.86 -7.37
C ASP A 55 19.16 -5.69 -6.09
N GLU A 56 20.05 -5.47 -5.12
CA GLU A 56 19.95 -6.10 -3.79
C GLU A 56 18.65 -5.73 -3.09
N SER A 57 18.25 -4.46 -3.17
CA SER A 57 16.98 -3.98 -2.59
C SER A 57 15.76 -4.63 -3.23
N VAL A 58 15.76 -4.80 -4.57
CA VAL A 58 14.69 -5.49 -5.30
C VAL A 58 14.61 -6.97 -4.91
N VAL A 59 15.76 -7.64 -4.77
CA VAL A 59 15.83 -9.05 -4.35
C VAL A 59 15.33 -9.18 -2.92
N ALA A 60 15.84 -8.38 -1.98
CA ALA A 60 15.45 -8.39 -0.57
C ALA A 60 13.94 -8.14 -0.39
N ALA A 61 13.37 -7.19 -1.14
CA ALA A 61 11.96 -6.84 -1.06
C ALA A 61 11.00 -7.97 -1.51
N ARG A 62 11.50 -9.05 -2.13
CA ARG A 62 10.70 -10.26 -2.42
C ARG A 62 10.26 -11.00 -1.17
N ASP A 63 10.92 -10.80 -0.06
CA ASP A 63 10.54 -11.37 1.23
C ASP A 63 9.15 -10.89 1.69
N PHE A 64 8.74 -9.66 1.38
CA PHE A 64 7.50 -9.10 1.88
C PHE A 64 6.23 -9.81 1.36
N PRO A 65 6.04 -10.03 0.05
CA PRO A 65 4.92 -10.82 -0.42
C PRO A 65 4.98 -12.28 0.07
N VAL A 66 6.15 -12.90 0.18
CA VAL A 66 6.32 -14.25 0.75
C VAL A 66 5.80 -14.30 2.19
N MET A 67 6.19 -13.34 3.01
CA MET A 67 5.76 -13.19 4.40
C MET A 67 4.24 -13.01 4.51
N ARG A 68 3.63 -12.16 3.65
CA ARG A 68 2.18 -11.94 3.62
C ARG A 68 1.42 -13.19 3.19
N ASP A 69 1.89 -13.89 2.18
CA ASP A 69 1.25 -15.13 1.70
C ASP A 69 1.30 -16.22 2.78
N ALA A 70 2.42 -16.38 3.48
CA ALA A 70 2.52 -17.27 4.63
C ALA A 70 1.53 -16.90 5.75
N ALA A 71 1.39 -15.60 6.05
CA ALA A 71 0.45 -15.13 7.06
C ALA A 71 -1.02 -15.40 6.68
N LEU A 72 -1.39 -15.23 5.40
CA LEU A 72 -2.70 -15.60 4.89
C LEU A 72 -2.92 -17.12 4.94
N ALA A 73 -1.92 -17.91 4.53
CA ALA A 73 -1.99 -19.38 4.61
C ALA A 73 -2.16 -19.86 6.06
N TRP A 74 -1.47 -19.26 7.02
CA TRP A 74 -1.70 -19.47 8.45
C TRP A 74 -3.16 -19.23 8.85
N ARG A 75 -3.75 -18.12 8.42
CA ARG A 75 -5.16 -17.81 8.72
C ARG A 75 -6.12 -18.81 8.13
N LEU A 76 -5.87 -19.28 6.92
CA LEU A 76 -6.71 -20.23 6.21
C LEU A 76 -6.60 -21.65 6.77
N THR A 77 -5.39 -22.12 7.11
CA THR A 77 -5.10 -23.52 7.41
C THR A 77 -4.85 -23.81 8.88
N ARG A 78 -4.38 -22.82 9.65
CA ARG A 78 -3.85 -23.00 11.01
C ARG A 78 -2.63 -23.94 11.08
N ASP A 79 -1.97 -24.19 9.95
CA ASP A 79 -0.70 -24.91 9.92
C ASP A 79 0.43 -24.02 10.47
N LYS A 80 0.99 -24.44 11.60
CA LYS A 80 2.00 -23.70 12.36
C LYS A 80 3.25 -23.37 11.54
N ARG A 81 3.60 -24.18 10.55
CA ARG A 81 4.77 -23.94 9.68
C ARG A 81 4.72 -22.57 9.01
N PHE A 82 3.53 -22.11 8.62
CA PHE A 82 3.35 -20.77 8.05
C PHE A 82 3.56 -19.67 9.09
N ALA A 83 3.06 -19.83 10.32
CA ALA A 83 3.30 -18.86 11.38
C ALA A 83 4.78 -18.79 11.77
N GLU A 84 5.47 -19.92 11.84
CA GLU A 84 6.91 -20.01 12.08
C GLU A 84 7.73 -19.32 10.97
N GLN A 85 7.32 -19.49 9.71
CA GLN A 85 7.90 -18.77 8.58
C GLN A 85 7.75 -17.27 8.75
N VAL A 86 6.56 -16.76 9.09
CA VAL A 86 6.32 -15.34 9.32
C VAL A 86 7.14 -14.83 10.51
N ASP A 87 7.22 -15.59 11.60
CA ASP A 87 8.01 -15.23 12.78
C ASP A 87 9.50 -15.05 12.43
N THR A 88 10.07 -16.00 11.68
CA THR A 88 11.45 -15.95 11.21
C THR A 88 11.74 -14.72 10.36
N PHE A 89 10.85 -14.43 9.39
CA PHE A 89 11.02 -13.30 8.50
C PHE A 89 10.86 -11.96 9.22
N LEU A 90 9.82 -11.82 10.07
CA LEU A 90 9.61 -10.60 10.86
C LEU A 90 10.80 -10.33 11.77
N HIS A 91 11.24 -11.33 12.55
CA HIS A 91 12.39 -11.19 13.45
C HIS A 91 13.63 -10.71 12.69
N ALA A 92 13.94 -11.34 11.55
CA ALA A 92 15.09 -10.97 10.73
C ALA A 92 14.99 -9.53 10.21
N TRP A 93 13.83 -9.14 9.66
CA TRP A 93 13.64 -7.81 9.07
C TRP A 93 13.63 -6.70 10.12
N VAL A 94 12.86 -6.84 11.20
CA VAL A 94 12.76 -5.77 12.22
C VAL A 94 14.02 -5.67 13.08
N GLY A 95 14.83 -6.74 13.14
CA GLY A 95 16.12 -6.75 13.81
C GLY A 95 17.26 -6.17 12.98
N THR A 96 17.10 -6.12 11.64
CA THR A 96 18.17 -5.69 10.72
C THR A 96 17.90 -4.32 10.10
N TYR A 97 16.68 -4.05 9.67
CA TYR A 97 16.35 -2.83 8.95
C TYR A 97 16.30 -1.60 9.86
N VAL A 98 16.96 -0.53 9.42
CA VAL A 98 16.92 0.77 10.10
C VAL A 98 16.03 1.71 9.27
N PRO A 99 14.88 2.19 9.80
CA PRO A 99 13.98 3.06 9.06
C PRO A 99 14.69 4.30 8.50
N SER A 100 14.70 4.40 7.18
CA SER A 100 15.26 5.55 6.45
C SER A 100 14.27 6.71 6.38
N PHE A 101 12.98 6.39 6.54
CA PHE A 101 11.85 7.28 6.33
C PHE A 101 11.78 7.83 4.89
N ASN A 102 12.33 7.08 3.94
CA ASN A 102 12.03 7.27 2.53
C ASN A 102 10.81 6.41 2.18
N PRO A 103 9.64 7.02 1.94
CA PRO A 103 8.40 6.26 1.80
C PRO A 103 8.33 5.45 0.50
N ILE A 104 9.17 5.76 -0.48
CA ILE A 104 9.23 5.01 -1.74
C ILE A 104 10.05 3.73 -1.56
N ASP A 105 11.19 3.82 -0.88
CA ASP A 105 12.01 2.65 -0.54
C ASP A 105 11.30 1.71 0.43
N GLU A 106 10.50 2.28 1.35
CA GLU A 106 9.76 1.56 2.40
C GLU A 106 8.32 1.17 2.01
N THR A 107 7.87 1.50 0.78
CA THR A 107 6.46 1.33 0.39
C THR A 107 5.96 -0.10 0.55
N LYS A 108 6.83 -1.10 0.30
CA LYS A 108 6.48 -2.53 0.40
C LYS A 108 6.35 -3.06 1.84
N PHE A 109 6.64 -2.24 2.84
CA PHE A 109 6.36 -2.60 4.25
C PHE A 109 4.87 -2.74 4.55
N ASP A 110 3.99 -2.32 3.64
CA ASP A 110 2.57 -2.66 3.72
C ASP A 110 2.34 -4.17 3.85
N ALA A 111 3.07 -4.99 3.08
CA ALA A 111 2.96 -6.44 3.16
C ALA A 111 3.56 -7.01 4.47
N LEU A 112 4.63 -6.43 5.01
CA LEU A 112 5.17 -6.76 6.33
C LEU A 112 4.16 -6.46 7.44
N ILE A 113 3.53 -5.27 7.39
CA ILE A 113 2.51 -4.86 8.37
C ILE A 113 1.28 -5.78 8.30
N GLN A 114 0.86 -6.15 7.09
CA GLN A 114 -0.22 -7.12 6.89
C GLN A 114 0.16 -8.50 7.44
N ALA A 115 1.37 -8.99 7.17
CA ALA A 115 1.85 -10.27 7.68
C ALA A 115 1.85 -10.30 9.20
N TYR A 116 2.38 -9.27 9.86
CA TYR A 116 2.31 -9.14 11.32
C TYR A 116 0.89 -9.20 11.84
N THR A 117 -0.01 -8.42 11.24
CA THR A 117 -1.40 -8.33 11.70
C THR A 117 -2.15 -9.65 11.55
N LEU A 118 -1.93 -10.34 10.44
CA LEU A 118 -2.55 -11.64 10.14
C LEU A 118 -2.00 -12.78 11.00
N ALA A 119 -0.70 -12.80 11.25
CA ALA A 119 -0.05 -13.90 11.98
C ALA A 119 0.16 -13.64 13.47
N ARG A 120 -0.26 -12.47 14.00
CA ARG A 120 0.03 -12.00 15.36
C ARG A 120 -0.19 -13.01 16.48
N ASP A 121 -1.23 -13.85 16.37
CA ASP A 121 -1.57 -14.88 17.33
C ASP A 121 -0.69 -16.14 17.23
N GLY A 122 0.06 -16.29 16.13
CA GLY A 122 1.02 -17.39 15.91
C GLY A 122 2.47 -17.00 16.14
N LEU A 123 2.79 -15.72 16.37
CA LEU A 123 4.15 -15.23 16.57
C LEU A 123 4.65 -15.49 18.00
N THR A 124 5.96 -15.68 18.13
CA THR A 124 6.62 -15.67 19.43
C THR A 124 6.45 -14.32 20.16
N PRO A 125 6.45 -14.30 21.51
CA PRO A 125 6.35 -13.03 22.24
C PRO A 125 7.45 -12.03 21.86
N GLY A 126 8.69 -12.50 21.71
CA GLY A 126 9.84 -11.66 21.33
C GLY A 126 9.65 -10.98 19.98
N THR A 127 9.38 -11.75 18.91
CA THR A 127 9.14 -11.22 17.57
C THR A 127 7.96 -10.25 17.54
N ARG A 128 6.88 -10.57 18.28
CA ARG A 128 5.72 -9.70 18.38
C ARG A 128 6.08 -8.33 18.99
N GLU A 129 6.82 -8.31 20.09
CA GLU A 129 7.24 -7.08 20.77
C GLU A 129 8.22 -6.26 19.92
N GLU A 130 9.19 -6.92 19.28
CA GLU A 130 10.13 -6.27 18.35
C GLU A 130 9.40 -5.62 17.18
N THR A 131 8.47 -6.35 16.57
CA THR A 131 7.67 -5.81 15.47
C THR A 131 6.80 -4.63 15.93
N GLN A 132 6.19 -4.68 17.12
CA GLN A 132 5.42 -3.55 17.66
C GLN A 132 6.30 -2.31 17.85
N ARG A 133 7.51 -2.46 18.39
CA ARG A 133 8.46 -1.34 18.53
C ARG A 133 8.85 -0.77 17.16
N PHE A 134 9.14 -1.63 16.19
CA PHE A 134 9.46 -1.22 14.82
C PHE A 134 8.31 -0.43 14.18
N LEU A 135 7.07 -0.94 14.24
CA LEU A 135 5.89 -0.27 13.68
C LEU A 135 5.61 1.06 14.37
N ARG A 136 5.82 1.16 15.69
CA ARG A 136 5.69 2.43 16.42
C ARG A 136 6.74 3.43 15.97
N THR A 137 8.00 3.02 15.87
CA THR A 137 9.08 3.87 15.33
C THR A 137 8.76 4.37 13.93
N LEU A 138 8.21 3.50 13.07
CA LEU A 138 7.85 3.87 11.70
C LEU A 138 6.72 4.91 11.68
N ALA A 139 5.63 4.68 12.42
CA ALA A 139 4.49 5.60 12.47
C ALA A 139 4.88 6.96 13.06
N GLU A 140 5.48 6.97 14.26
CA GLU A 140 5.88 8.21 14.95
C GLU A 140 6.94 8.98 14.17
N GLY A 141 7.89 8.27 13.55
CA GLY A 141 8.93 8.88 12.75
C GLY A 141 8.41 9.56 11.48
N TYR A 142 7.45 8.96 10.77
CA TYR A 142 6.79 9.59 9.64
C TYR A 142 5.90 10.77 10.05
N ILE A 143 5.12 10.63 11.13
CA ILE A 143 4.30 11.72 11.68
C ILE A 143 5.19 12.90 12.04
N GLY A 144 6.24 12.67 12.84
CA GLY A 144 7.14 13.73 13.28
C GLY A 144 7.86 14.46 12.14
N ARG A 145 8.27 13.71 11.09
CA ARG A 145 8.89 14.33 9.90
C ARG A 145 7.90 15.15 9.08
N THR A 146 6.65 14.67 8.96
CA THR A 146 5.60 15.42 8.25
C THR A 146 5.26 16.71 9.01
N ASP A 147 5.13 16.65 10.33
CA ASP A 147 4.85 17.83 11.15
C ASP A 147 6.01 18.83 11.18
N ALA A 148 7.25 18.37 11.03
CA ALA A 148 8.44 19.21 10.95
C ALA A 148 8.73 19.76 9.54
N ALA A 149 7.94 19.40 8.52
CA ALA A 149 8.14 19.87 7.16
C ALA A 149 7.97 21.40 7.07
N ARG A 150 8.97 22.06 6.46
CA ARG A 150 9.02 23.53 6.37
C ARG A 150 8.09 24.05 5.28
N GLN A 151 7.44 25.16 5.57
CA GLN A 151 6.63 25.90 4.59
C GLN A 151 7.51 26.83 3.74
N PRO A 152 7.20 27.02 2.42
CA PRO A 152 6.21 26.25 1.66
C PRO A 152 6.64 24.78 1.52
N LEU A 153 5.65 23.87 1.47
CA LEU A 153 5.93 22.45 1.31
C LEU A 153 6.57 22.19 -0.06
N SER A 154 7.65 21.40 -0.09
CA SER A 154 8.21 20.90 -1.34
C SER A 154 7.34 19.76 -1.92
N HIS A 155 7.50 19.47 -3.21
CA HIS A 155 6.71 18.48 -3.94
C HIS A 155 6.58 17.12 -3.24
N THR A 156 7.65 16.61 -2.65
CA THR A 156 7.64 15.31 -1.95
C THR A 156 6.79 15.29 -0.66
N TRP A 157 6.24 16.45 -0.24
CA TRP A 157 5.33 16.55 0.89
C TRP A 157 3.87 16.75 0.48
N ILE A 158 3.57 16.80 -0.84
CA ILE A 158 2.21 17.01 -1.36
C ILE A 158 1.82 16.03 -2.46
N ASN A 159 2.74 15.21 -2.98
CA ASN A 159 2.53 14.22 -4.05
C ASN A 159 2.48 12.77 -3.51
N ASN A 160 2.66 11.78 -4.39
CA ASN A 160 2.66 10.35 -4.04
C ASN A 160 3.57 9.98 -2.86
N TRP A 161 4.69 10.68 -2.65
CA TRP A 161 5.55 10.45 -1.50
C TRP A 161 4.81 10.61 -0.18
N GLN A 162 4.00 11.68 -0.06
CA GLN A 162 3.21 11.91 1.14
C GLN A 162 2.10 10.87 1.27
N SER A 163 1.50 10.46 0.16
CA SER A 163 0.49 9.39 0.15
C SER A 163 1.07 8.07 0.66
N HIS A 164 2.28 7.71 0.26
CA HIS A 164 2.98 6.53 0.79
C HIS A 164 3.34 6.66 2.28
N ARG A 165 3.71 7.87 2.77
CA ARG A 165 3.88 8.11 4.23
C ARG A 165 2.57 7.87 4.97
N ILE A 166 1.46 8.42 4.48
CA ILE A 166 0.12 8.24 5.07
C ILE A 166 -0.24 6.76 5.15
N LYS A 167 0.01 5.99 4.08
CA LYS A 167 -0.21 4.54 4.08
C LYS A 167 0.54 3.85 5.22
N LEU A 168 1.84 4.09 5.32
CA LEU A 168 2.69 3.44 6.32
C LEU A 168 2.32 3.85 7.75
N MET A 169 2.00 5.14 7.98
CA MET A 169 1.48 5.63 9.26
C MET A 169 0.16 4.94 9.64
N ALA A 170 -0.83 4.97 8.74
CA ALA A 170 -2.17 4.43 9.01
C ALA A 170 -2.15 2.92 9.26
N MET A 171 -1.43 2.17 8.42
CA MET A 171 -1.33 0.72 8.56
C MET A 171 -0.58 0.33 9.83
N SER A 172 0.51 1.02 10.18
CA SER A 172 1.24 0.78 11.42
C SER A 172 0.41 1.10 12.65
N ALA A 173 -0.27 2.26 12.68
CA ALA A 173 -1.17 2.66 13.76
C ALA A 173 -2.33 1.66 13.95
N ALA A 174 -2.94 1.21 12.86
CA ALA A 174 -4.00 0.20 12.87
C ALA A 174 -3.50 -1.16 13.37
N ALA A 175 -2.30 -1.60 12.93
CA ALA A 175 -1.70 -2.86 13.37
C ALA A 175 -1.39 -2.85 14.88
N LEU A 176 -0.99 -1.70 15.42
CA LEU A 176 -0.78 -1.48 16.85
C LEU A 176 -2.10 -1.36 17.63
N GLY A 177 -3.20 -1.01 16.98
CA GLY A 177 -4.47 -0.65 17.63
C GLY A 177 -4.41 0.70 18.36
N ASP A 178 -3.49 1.57 17.96
CA ASP A 178 -3.22 2.85 18.61
C ASP A 178 -4.10 3.96 18.03
N ARG A 179 -5.19 4.28 18.74
CA ARG A 179 -6.16 5.31 18.32
C ARG A 179 -5.55 6.71 18.22
N ALA A 180 -4.59 7.04 19.09
CA ALA A 180 -3.95 8.35 19.06
C ALA A 180 -3.09 8.53 17.80
N LEU A 181 -2.37 7.49 17.38
CA LEU A 181 -1.64 7.50 16.12
C LEU A 181 -2.58 7.53 14.90
N ILE A 182 -3.75 6.85 14.98
CA ILE A 182 -4.77 6.91 13.92
C ILE A 182 -5.30 8.34 13.77
N GLU A 183 -5.63 9.02 14.85
CA GLU A 183 -6.12 10.41 14.82
C GLU A 183 -5.07 11.39 14.27
N GLN A 184 -3.81 11.24 14.67
CA GLN A 184 -2.72 12.05 14.11
C GLN A 184 -2.56 11.82 12.60
N THR A 185 -2.61 10.55 12.17
CA THR A 185 -2.54 10.20 10.75
C THR A 185 -3.75 10.72 9.98
N HIS A 186 -4.95 10.69 10.58
CA HIS A 186 -6.17 11.23 9.98
C HIS A 186 -6.04 12.72 9.65
N ARG A 187 -5.54 13.51 10.60
CA ARG A 187 -5.24 14.94 10.36
C ARG A 187 -4.31 15.13 9.16
N LEU A 188 -3.25 14.33 9.08
CA LEU A 188 -2.28 14.39 7.97
C LEU A 188 -2.86 13.89 6.65
N PHE A 189 -3.76 12.90 6.68
CA PHE A 189 -4.50 12.45 5.52
C PHE A 189 -5.38 13.57 4.93
N LEU A 190 -6.15 14.27 5.76
CA LEU A 190 -6.96 15.40 5.30
C LEU A 190 -6.09 16.56 4.78
N GLN A 191 -4.94 16.82 5.40
CA GLN A 191 -3.98 17.79 4.90
C GLN A 191 -3.39 17.38 3.54
N GLN A 192 -3.10 16.09 3.35
CA GLN A 192 -2.65 15.57 2.05
C GLN A 192 -3.73 15.76 0.98
N LEU A 193 -4.98 15.40 1.24
CA LEU A 193 -6.05 15.66 0.28
C LEU A 193 -6.17 17.15 -0.09
N ALA A 194 -6.04 18.04 0.90
CA ALA A 194 -6.12 19.48 0.64
C ALA A 194 -4.96 20.01 -0.22
N ASN A 195 -3.78 19.41 -0.12
CA ASN A 195 -2.60 19.85 -0.85
C ASN A 195 -2.42 19.16 -2.21
N ASN A 196 -2.87 17.91 -2.31
CA ASN A 196 -2.64 17.03 -3.47
C ASN A 196 -3.78 17.04 -4.48
N VAL A 197 -5.05 17.09 -3.99
CA VAL A 197 -6.22 16.95 -4.85
C VAL A 197 -6.74 18.32 -5.26
N ARG A 198 -6.81 18.56 -6.56
CA ARG A 198 -7.27 19.81 -7.16
C ARG A 198 -8.80 19.87 -7.21
N PRO A 199 -9.40 21.06 -7.49
CA PRO A 199 -10.85 21.23 -7.52
C PRO A 199 -11.56 20.33 -8.55
N ASP A 200 -10.90 19.95 -9.64
CA ASP A 200 -11.44 19.04 -10.66
C ASP A 200 -11.30 17.56 -10.31
N GLY A 201 -10.56 17.24 -9.24
CA GLY A 201 -10.27 15.88 -8.80
C GLY A 201 -8.91 15.33 -9.27
N SER A 202 -8.19 16.04 -10.16
CA SER A 202 -6.82 15.65 -10.53
C SER A 202 -5.87 15.73 -9.32
N VAL A 203 -4.74 15.05 -9.40
CA VAL A 203 -3.73 15.04 -8.34
C VAL A 203 -2.44 15.73 -8.80
N GLU A 204 -1.64 16.18 -7.86
CA GLU A 204 -0.38 16.90 -8.11
C GLU A 204 0.57 16.12 -9.03
N ASP A 205 0.67 14.80 -8.85
CA ASP A 205 1.49 13.96 -9.71
C ASP A 205 1.06 13.98 -11.18
N PHE A 206 -0.24 14.13 -11.48
CA PHE A 206 -0.70 14.23 -12.86
C PHE A 206 -0.24 15.53 -13.51
N GLU A 207 -0.30 16.63 -12.79
CA GLU A 207 0.15 17.94 -13.29
C GLU A 207 1.68 17.97 -13.53
N ASP A 208 2.44 17.32 -12.65
CA ASP A 208 3.90 17.30 -12.77
C ASP A 208 4.41 16.35 -13.85
N ARG A 209 3.73 15.23 -14.01
CA ARG A 209 4.26 14.10 -14.77
C ARG A 209 3.46 13.77 -16.03
N ASP A 210 2.26 14.35 -16.17
CA ASP A 210 1.36 14.03 -17.29
C ASP A 210 1.22 12.49 -17.44
N ALA A 211 0.93 11.83 -16.30
CA ALA A 211 0.96 10.37 -16.23
C ALA A 211 -0.10 9.79 -15.30
N LEU A 212 -1.04 9.01 -15.85
CA LEU A 212 -2.04 8.26 -15.08
C LEU A 212 -1.42 7.13 -14.25
N HIS A 213 -0.26 6.62 -14.65
CA HIS A 213 0.54 5.71 -13.83
C HIS A 213 0.79 6.30 -12.44
N TYR A 214 1.16 7.59 -12.36
CA TYR A 214 1.41 8.24 -11.08
C TYR A 214 0.14 8.62 -10.33
N VAL A 215 -0.99 8.85 -11.02
CA VAL A 215 -2.30 8.98 -10.36
C VAL A 215 -2.65 7.70 -9.60
N VAL A 216 -2.50 6.54 -10.23
CA VAL A 216 -2.70 5.24 -9.57
C VAL A 216 -1.73 5.06 -8.41
N TYR A 217 -0.45 5.36 -8.62
CA TYR A 217 0.61 5.22 -7.61
C TYR A 217 0.43 6.15 -6.41
N ASP A 218 -0.26 7.28 -6.58
CA ASP A 218 -0.64 8.20 -5.51
C ASP A 218 -1.91 7.76 -4.76
N LEU A 219 -2.94 7.28 -5.48
CA LEU A 219 -4.24 6.96 -4.88
C LEU A 219 -4.28 5.58 -4.21
N GLU A 220 -3.53 4.58 -4.68
CA GLU A 220 -3.47 3.25 -4.05
C GLU A 220 -3.05 3.32 -2.57
N PRO A 221 -1.96 4.03 -2.18
CA PRO A 221 -1.58 4.14 -0.78
C PRO A 221 -2.62 4.85 0.08
N LEU A 222 -3.28 5.90 -0.42
CA LEU A 222 -4.35 6.57 0.33
C LEU A 222 -5.57 5.66 0.53
N THR A 223 -5.90 4.86 -0.48
CA THR A 223 -7.00 3.89 -0.40
C THR A 223 -6.67 2.75 0.58
N MET A 224 -5.41 2.27 0.59
CA MET A 224 -4.96 1.30 1.59
C MET A 224 -4.99 1.87 3.02
N ALA A 225 -4.61 3.13 3.20
CA ALA A 225 -4.72 3.81 4.49
C ALA A 225 -6.18 3.84 4.97
N ALA A 226 -7.11 4.24 4.09
CA ALA A 226 -8.54 4.27 4.39
C ALA A 226 -9.10 2.88 4.76
N ILE A 227 -8.68 1.81 4.07
CA ILE A 227 -9.07 0.43 4.40
C ILE A 227 -8.52 0.03 5.78
N ALA A 228 -7.26 0.36 6.09
CA ALA A 228 -6.62 -0.06 7.33
C ALA A 228 -7.31 0.48 8.59
N VAL A 229 -7.91 1.67 8.50
CA VAL A 229 -8.55 2.35 9.64
C VAL A 229 -10.05 2.07 9.78
N GLN A 230 -10.70 1.46 8.77
CA GLN A 230 -12.14 1.11 8.84
C GLN A 230 -12.54 0.33 10.10
N PRO A 231 -11.76 -0.67 10.57
CA PRO A 231 -12.10 -1.42 11.78
C PRO A 231 -12.17 -0.58 13.06
N PHE A 232 -11.66 0.65 13.01
CA PHE A 232 -11.68 1.61 14.12
C PHE A 232 -12.83 2.62 14.03
N GLY A 233 -13.75 2.42 13.05
CA GLY A 233 -14.90 3.30 12.80
C GLY A 233 -14.57 4.53 11.97
N GLN A 234 -13.44 4.54 11.29
CA GLN A 234 -13.01 5.64 10.42
C GLN A 234 -13.47 5.38 8.96
N HIS A 235 -13.97 6.42 8.27
CA HIS A 235 -14.54 6.32 6.92
C HIS A 235 -13.98 7.38 5.98
N TRP A 236 -12.70 7.30 5.66
CA TRP A 236 -11.92 8.36 5.01
C TRP A 236 -12.24 8.60 3.53
N LEU A 237 -12.91 7.65 2.84
CA LEU A 237 -13.13 7.73 1.39
C LEU A 237 -13.85 9.01 0.93
N ARG A 238 -14.90 9.43 1.65
CA ARG A 238 -15.75 10.58 1.30
C ARG A 238 -15.60 11.74 2.27
N GLU A 239 -14.64 11.68 3.15
CA GLU A 239 -14.38 12.75 4.10
C GLU A 239 -13.77 13.94 3.40
N ARG A 240 -14.21 15.15 3.77
CA ARG A 240 -13.82 16.38 3.08
C ARG A 240 -12.62 17.04 3.76
N ALA A 241 -11.61 17.30 2.97
CA ALA A 241 -10.51 18.18 3.34
C ALA A 241 -10.95 19.66 3.40
N SER A 242 -10.08 20.54 3.88
CA SER A 242 -10.37 21.98 4.04
C SER A 242 -10.71 22.70 2.73
N ASN A 243 -10.19 22.22 1.59
CA ASN A 243 -10.50 22.73 0.25
C ASN A 243 -11.72 22.03 -0.38
N GLY A 244 -12.38 21.11 0.35
CA GLY A 244 -13.53 20.33 -0.15
C GLY A 244 -13.17 19.04 -0.89
N ALA A 245 -11.87 18.79 -1.13
CA ALA A 245 -11.39 17.57 -1.78
C ALA A 245 -11.75 16.30 -0.97
N THR A 246 -11.95 15.19 -1.69
CA THR A 246 -12.16 13.85 -1.10
C THR A 246 -11.35 12.82 -1.88
N LEU A 247 -10.98 11.72 -1.24
CA LEU A 247 -10.34 10.60 -1.93
C LEU A 247 -11.25 10.04 -3.04
N ALA A 248 -12.57 9.98 -2.78
CA ALA A 248 -13.54 9.55 -3.78
C ALA A 248 -13.51 10.42 -5.04
N ALA A 249 -13.44 11.75 -4.90
CA ALA A 249 -13.38 12.66 -6.06
C ALA A 249 -12.15 12.41 -6.93
N ALA A 250 -11.00 12.12 -6.32
CA ALA A 250 -9.79 11.80 -7.07
C ALA A 250 -9.89 10.44 -7.80
N ILE A 251 -10.49 9.42 -7.18
CA ILE A 251 -10.76 8.14 -7.83
C ILE A 251 -11.78 8.32 -8.98
N ASP A 252 -12.83 9.11 -8.77
CA ASP A 252 -13.86 9.39 -9.78
C ASP A 252 -13.28 10.15 -10.98
N TRP A 253 -12.30 11.05 -10.76
CA TRP A 253 -11.59 11.75 -11.83
C TRP A 253 -10.83 10.79 -12.76
N LEU A 254 -10.26 9.70 -12.23
CA LEU A 254 -9.57 8.68 -13.01
C LEU A 254 -10.53 7.77 -13.79
N THR A 255 -11.80 7.70 -13.39
CA THR A 255 -12.78 6.73 -13.93
C THR A 255 -12.94 6.77 -15.45
N PRO A 256 -13.03 7.93 -16.13
CA PRO A 256 -13.16 7.97 -17.60
C PRO A 256 -11.97 7.35 -18.35
N TYR A 257 -10.79 7.37 -17.76
CA TYR A 257 -9.61 6.72 -18.31
C TYR A 257 -9.62 5.21 -18.02
N ALA A 258 -10.00 4.86 -16.79
CA ALA A 258 -10.07 3.46 -16.38
C ALA A 258 -11.19 2.68 -17.08
N ASP A 259 -12.31 3.31 -17.44
CA ASP A 259 -13.40 2.66 -18.17
C ASP A 259 -13.20 2.64 -19.70
N GLY A 260 -12.16 3.32 -20.19
CA GLY A 260 -11.79 3.38 -21.60
C GLY A 260 -12.54 4.45 -22.40
N SER A 261 -13.39 5.29 -21.77
CA SER A 261 -14.08 6.38 -22.46
C SER A 261 -13.14 7.55 -22.82
N ARG A 262 -11.97 7.63 -22.16
CA ARG A 262 -10.87 8.53 -22.48
C ARG A 262 -9.56 7.76 -22.58
N THR A 263 -8.65 8.22 -23.42
CA THR A 263 -7.29 7.71 -23.53
C THR A 263 -6.29 8.76 -23.10
N HIS A 264 -5.11 8.35 -22.66
CA HIS A 264 -4.02 9.23 -22.31
C HIS A 264 -2.69 8.65 -22.77
N GLU A 265 -1.83 9.49 -23.32
CA GLU A 265 -0.45 9.14 -23.63
C GLU A 265 0.44 9.61 -22.48
N GLU A 266 1.17 8.67 -21.90
CA GLU A 266 1.94 8.83 -20.67
C GLU A 266 3.18 9.72 -20.86
N TYR A 267 3.43 10.66 -19.96
CA TYR A 267 4.64 11.47 -19.82
C TYR A 267 4.95 12.44 -20.96
N VAL A 268 4.01 12.73 -21.86
CA VAL A 268 4.26 13.60 -23.02
C VAL A 268 4.73 14.99 -22.59
N HIS A 269 4.14 15.51 -21.51
CA HIS A 269 4.44 16.84 -20.96
C HIS A 269 5.05 16.78 -19.54
N SER A 270 5.70 15.66 -19.17
CA SER A 270 6.32 15.54 -17.85
C SER A 270 7.36 16.62 -17.63
N HIS A 271 7.25 17.30 -16.49
CA HIS A 271 8.25 18.25 -15.99
C HIS A 271 9.37 17.59 -15.17
N VAL A 272 9.27 16.28 -14.92
CA VAL A 272 10.20 15.52 -14.09
C VAL A 272 11.28 14.88 -14.97
N ALA A 273 12.48 15.43 -14.95
CA ALA A 273 13.60 14.98 -15.78
C ALA A 273 13.95 13.47 -15.61
N PHE A 274 13.63 12.88 -14.47
CA PHE A 274 13.88 11.46 -14.21
C PHE A 274 12.93 10.53 -14.97
N ASP A 275 11.74 10.98 -15.34
CA ASP A 275 10.79 10.20 -16.15
C ASP A 275 11.35 9.96 -17.54
N LYS A 276 11.96 11.01 -18.15
CA LYS A 276 12.68 10.86 -19.41
C LYS A 276 13.85 9.88 -19.31
N LYS A 277 14.64 9.90 -18.23
CA LYS A 277 15.74 8.95 -18.02
C LYS A 277 15.23 7.50 -17.95
N ARG A 278 14.06 7.27 -17.35
CA ARG A 278 13.43 5.94 -17.30
C ARG A 278 12.94 5.48 -18.67
N ALA A 279 12.31 6.39 -19.44
CA ALA A 279 11.90 6.11 -20.82
C ALA A 279 13.11 5.78 -21.71
N ASP A 280 14.17 6.60 -21.63
CA ASP A 280 15.42 6.41 -22.40
C ASP A 280 16.12 5.08 -22.03
N ALA A 281 15.97 4.62 -20.78
CA ALA A 281 16.46 3.32 -20.31
C ALA A 281 15.55 2.15 -20.72
N GLY A 282 14.46 2.39 -21.47
CA GLY A 282 13.52 1.36 -21.91
C GLY A 282 12.70 0.72 -20.80
N LEU A 283 12.52 1.40 -19.65
CA LEU A 283 11.71 0.86 -18.58
C LEU A 283 10.23 0.87 -18.97
N PRO A 284 9.49 -0.23 -18.75
CA PRO A 284 8.10 -0.33 -19.15
C PRO A 284 7.23 0.66 -18.36
N GLY A 285 6.20 1.22 -19.02
CA GLY A 285 5.23 2.11 -18.42
C GLY A 285 5.66 3.59 -18.33
N PHE A 286 6.81 3.97 -18.94
CA PHE A 286 7.29 5.36 -18.99
C PHE A 286 7.12 6.03 -20.36
N SER A 287 6.30 5.45 -21.24
CA SER A 287 5.91 6.03 -22.55
C SER A 287 4.74 5.25 -23.13
N GLY A 288 4.05 5.85 -24.11
CA GLY A 288 2.95 5.25 -24.84
C GLY A 288 1.59 5.42 -24.16
N LEU A 289 0.56 4.74 -24.67
CA LEU A 289 -0.78 4.83 -24.12
C LEU A 289 -0.86 4.15 -22.76
N TRP A 290 -1.52 4.82 -21.81
CA TRP A 290 -1.80 4.22 -20.51
C TRP A 290 -2.74 3.01 -20.62
N GLU A 291 -2.41 1.96 -19.89
CA GLU A 291 -3.17 0.72 -19.87
C GLU A 291 -4.18 0.73 -18.70
N PRO A 292 -5.51 0.80 -18.96
CA PRO A 292 -6.53 0.86 -17.92
C PRO A 292 -6.44 -0.26 -16.87
N LYS A 293 -6.01 -1.46 -17.28
CA LYS A 293 -5.84 -2.60 -16.37
C LYS A 293 -4.86 -2.36 -15.25
N SER A 294 -3.92 -1.41 -15.39
CA SER A 294 -2.98 -1.03 -14.34
C SER A 294 -3.65 -0.43 -13.10
N ALA A 295 -4.87 0.11 -13.24
CA ALA A 295 -5.67 0.60 -12.13
C ALA A 295 -6.52 -0.48 -11.43
N GLY A 296 -6.42 -1.75 -11.85
CA GLY A 296 -7.25 -2.84 -11.32
C GLY A 296 -7.18 -2.97 -9.80
N THR A 297 -5.97 -2.89 -9.22
CA THR A 297 -5.79 -2.96 -7.76
C THR A 297 -6.45 -1.79 -7.05
N LEU A 298 -6.26 -0.56 -7.56
CA LEU A 298 -6.89 0.65 -7.00
C LEU A 298 -8.42 0.52 -6.94
N TYR A 299 -9.05 0.10 -8.05
CA TYR A 299 -10.51 -0.03 -8.08
C TYR A 299 -11.02 -1.19 -7.21
N TRP A 300 -10.28 -2.28 -7.07
CA TRP A 300 -10.61 -3.32 -6.09
C TRP A 300 -10.47 -2.84 -4.64
N GLN A 301 -9.48 -2.00 -4.35
CA GLN A 301 -9.36 -1.34 -3.04
C GLN A 301 -10.54 -0.37 -2.81
N ALA A 302 -10.86 0.45 -3.81
CA ALA A 302 -12.01 1.37 -3.75
C ALA A 302 -13.33 0.61 -3.54
N ALA A 303 -13.53 -0.53 -4.21
CA ALA A 303 -14.69 -1.39 -4.05
C ALA A 303 -14.85 -1.99 -2.63
N ARG A 304 -13.75 -2.09 -1.87
CA ARG A 304 -13.80 -2.44 -0.44
C ARG A 304 -14.41 -1.33 0.42
N LEU A 305 -14.18 -0.08 0.02
CA LEU A 305 -14.65 1.10 0.73
C LEU A 305 -16.08 1.50 0.29
N ASP A 306 -16.36 1.36 -1.02
CA ASP A 306 -17.66 1.64 -1.62
C ASP A 306 -17.96 0.63 -2.75
N PRO A 307 -19.00 -0.23 -2.60
CA PRO A 307 -19.35 -1.25 -3.59
C PRO A 307 -19.67 -0.70 -5.00
N ASN A 308 -19.94 0.59 -5.14
CA ASN A 308 -20.22 1.21 -6.45
C ASN A 308 -19.01 1.13 -7.41
N TYR A 309 -17.79 1.00 -6.90
CA TYR A 309 -16.59 0.81 -7.73
C TYR A 309 -16.41 -0.63 -8.25
N ARG A 310 -17.17 -1.58 -7.70
CA ARG A 310 -17.01 -3.00 -8.01
C ARG A 310 -17.20 -3.36 -9.49
N PRO A 311 -18.22 -2.86 -10.21
CA PRO A 311 -18.39 -3.19 -11.64
C PRO A 311 -17.21 -2.78 -12.51
N LEU A 312 -16.53 -1.66 -12.18
CA LEU A 312 -15.35 -1.23 -12.89
C LEU A 312 -14.13 -2.08 -12.48
N ALA A 313 -13.96 -2.37 -11.20
CA ALA A 313 -12.89 -3.25 -10.73
C ALA A 313 -12.90 -4.62 -11.44
N GLU A 314 -14.08 -5.25 -11.57
CA GLU A 314 -14.27 -6.55 -12.26
C GLU A 314 -13.95 -6.47 -13.77
N ARG A 315 -14.20 -5.36 -14.42
CA ARG A 315 -13.82 -5.14 -15.83
C ARG A 315 -12.30 -4.98 -15.99
N LEU A 316 -11.65 -4.31 -15.07
CA LEU A 316 -10.19 -4.06 -15.10
C LEU A 316 -9.39 -5.31 -14.76
N ALA A 317 -9.84 -6.06 -13.76
CA ALA A 317 -9.25 -7.31 -13.33
C ALA A 317 -10.34 -8.26 -12.82
N ALA A 318 -10.48 -9.42 -13.43
CA ALA A 318 -11.56 -10.38 -13.15
C ALA A 318 -11.65 -10.80 -11.66
N THR A 319 -10.53 -10.72 -10.93
CA THR A 319 -10.45 -11.04 -9.50
C THR A 319 -9.64 -9.98 -8.77
N ALA A 320 -10.02 -9.71 -7.52
CA ALA A 320 -9.21 -8.90 -6.62
C ALA A 320 -7.86 -9.59 -6.35
N PRO A 321 -6.81 -8.84 -6.02
CA PRO A 321 -5.57 -9.42 -5.49
C PRO A 321 -5.86 -10.35 -4.31
N ASP A 322 -5.18 -11.51 -4.23
CA ASP A 322 -5.45 -12.55 -3.22
C ASP A 322 -5.48 -11.98 -1.78
N TRP A 323 -4.55 -11.08 -1.47
CA TRP A 323 -4.47 -10.45 -0.15
C TRP A 323 -5.67 -9.53 0.18
N LEU A 324 -6.37 -9.06 -0.85
CA LEU A 324 -7.58 -8.26 -0.69
C LEU A 324 -8.84 -9.15 -0.72
N ALA A 325 -8.87 -10.14 -1.62
CA ALA A 325 -10.01 -11.06 -1.80
C ALA A 325 -10.21 -11.95 -0.57
N LEU A 326 -9.12 -12.47 0.00
CA LEU A 326 -9.14 -13.39 1.13
C LEU A 326 -9.34 -12.71 2.49
N CYS A 327 -9.14 -11.39 2.58
CA CYS A 327 -9.51 -10.60 3.74
C CYS A 327 -11.02 -10.33 3.70
N ALA A 328 -11.81 -11.21 4.32
CA ALA A 328 -13.26 -11.27 4.17
C ALA A 328 -14.00 -9.99 4.50
N ALA A 329 -14.99 -9.67 3.64
CA ALA A 329 -16.17 -8.92 4.01
C ALA A 329 -17.06 -9.79 4.91
N ARG A 330 -17.53 -9.31 6.05
CA ARG A 330 -18.66 -9.85 6.79
C ARG A 330 -19.84 -8.91 6.62
#